data_32f230aceda3b12fcf6009d759fca6c4
#
_entry.id   32f230aceda3b12fcf6009d759fca6c4
#
_cell.length_a   1.000
_cell.length_b   1.000
_cell.length_c   1.000
_cell.angle_alpha   90.00
_cell.angle_beta   90.00
_cell.angle_gamma   90.00
#
_symmetry.space_group_name_H-M   'P 1'
#
loop_
_entity.id
_entity.type
_entity.pdbx_description
1 polymer ?
#
loop_
_entity_poly.entity_id
_entity_poly.type
_entity_poly.pdbx_seq_one_letter_code
_entity_poly.pdbx_strand_id
1 'polypeptide(L)'
;MNLIIIGAQASGKMTIGQEVAKLTGMTLFHNHDSIDFSLRFIPEFSEDMFDLNTRITFAVYDVFARSNRPLIGTALINFKNPIDVQFLTTVQTIFHHRGQEILFVELETALEERLRRNRTENRLSHKPLKRNIEVSEAEILSTADTCQYTSLGIPEGIQHYLKMNNTHLSANDVAQQKKKKMEELE
;
A
#
# COMPACT_ATOMS: atom_id res chain seq x y z
N MET A 1 14.90 -7.65 4.14
CA MET A 1 14.00 -7.37 2.99
C MET A 1 12.96 -6.32 3.34
N ASN A 2 12.53 -5.45 2.40
CA ASN A 2 11.44 -4.49 2.56
C ASN A 2 10.15 -5.03 1.92
N LEU A 3 8.99 -4.50 2.32
CA LEU A 3 7.68 -4.96 1.83
C LEU A 3 6.82 -3.76 1.41
N ILE A 4 6.28 -3.78 0.19
CA ILE A 4 5.23 -2.84 -0.23
C ILE A 4 3.96 -3.60 -0.53
N ILE A 5 2.89 -3.29 0.20
CA ILE A 5 1.57 -3.89 0.01
C ILE A 5 0.73 -2.95 -0.86
N ILE A 6 0.34 -3.40 -2.02
CA ILE A 6 -0.48 -2.64 -2.98
C ILE A 6 -1.86 -3.28 -3.14
N GLY A 7 -2.82 -2.50 -3.61
CA GLY A 7 -4.18 -2.98 -3.85
C GLY A 7 -5.21 -1.87 -3.73
N ALA A 8 -6.44 -2.15 -4.09
CA ALA A 8 -7.56 -1.20 -4.08
C ALA A 8 -7.89 -0.65 -2.68
N GLN A 9 -8.76 0.35 -2.62
CA GLN A 9 -9.32 0.85 -1.35
C GLN A 9 -10.00 -0.32 -0.60
N ALA A 10 -9.85 -0.34 0.73
CA ALA A 10 -10.42 -1.35 1.62
C ALA A 10 -9.98 -2.82 1.35
N SER A 11 -8.90 -3.05 0.57
CA SER A 11 -8.36 -4.40 0.34
C SER A 11 -7.67 -5.04 1.55
N GLY A 12 -7.46 -4.29 2.64
CA GLY A 12 -6.83 -4.80 3.87
C GLY A 12 -5.34 -4.48 4.01
N LYS A 13 -4.74 -3.67 3.11
CA LYS A 13 -3.31 -3.31 3.13
C LYS A 13 -2.78 -2.92 4.53
N MET A 14 -3.47 -1.97 5.18
CA MET A 14 -3.07 -1.49 6.50
C MET A 14 -3.13 -2.61 7.56
N THR A 15 -4.24 -3.34 7.64
CA THR A 15 -4.43 -4.41 8.64
C THR A 15 -3.39 -5.52 8.45
N ILE A 16 -3.14 -5.92 7.21
CA ILE A 16 -2.10 -6.89 6.88
C ILE A 16 -0.71 -6.34 7.25
N GLY A 17 -0.43 -5.08 6.91
CA GLY A 17 0.82 -4.41 7.30
C GLY A 17 1.03 -4.38 8.82
N GLN A 18 -0.02 -4.11 9.60
CA GLN A 18 0.00 -4.16 11.06
C GLN A 18 0.32 -5.58 11.59
N GLU A 19 -0.27 -6.62 11.00
CA GLU A 19 0.02 -8.00 11.40
C GLU A 19 1.46 -8.41 11.00
N VAL A 20 1.95 -8.02 9.81
CA VAL A 20 3.35 -8.25 9.43
C VAL A 20 4.29 -7.53 10.39
N ALA A 21 4.00 -6.26 10.73
CA ALA A 21 4.81 -5.49 11.69
C ALA A 21 4.90 -6.18 13.06
N LYS A 22 3.79 -6.73 13.57
CA LYS A 22 3.78 -7.51 14.83
C LYS A 22 4.65 -8.76 14.75
N LEU A 23 4.64 -9.46 13.60
CA LEU A 23 5.37 -10.70 13.40
C LEU A 23 6.87 -10.51 13.16
N THR A 24 7.28 -9.34 12.65
CA THR A 24 8.65 -9.10 12.17
C THR A 24 9.38 -7.99 12.90
N GLY A 25 8.68 -7.13 13.63
CA GLY A 25 9.24 -5.90 14.22
C GLY A 25 9.53 -4.79 13.22
N MET A 26 9.18 -4.96 11.92
CA MET A 26 9.36 -3.93 10.89
C MET A 26 8.47 -2.72 11.15
N THR A 27 8.93 -1.55 10.73
CA THR A 27 8.14 -0.32 10.81
C THR A 27 7.09 -0.28 9.69
N LEU A 28 5.83 -0.05 10.04
CA LEU A 28 4.77 0.19 9.07
C LEU A 28 4.69 1.70 8.76
N PHE A 29 4.86 2.05 7.49
CA PHE A 29 4.55 3.36 6.92
C PHE A 29 3.32 3.23 6.02
N HIS A 30 2.21 3.68 6.53
CA HIS A 30 0.94 3.59 5.83
C HIS A 30 0.74 4.80 4.91
N ASN A 31 0.21 4.62 3.71
CA ASN A 31 0.05 5.72 2.75
C ASN A 31 -0.79 6.91 3.25
N HIS A 32 -1.69 6.71 4.23
CA HIS A 32 -2.41 7.82 4.84
C HIS A 32 -1.55 8.62 5.82
N ASP A 33 -0.41 8.10 6.31
CA ASP A 33 0.47 8.88 7.19
C ASP A 33 0.99 10.12 6.46
N SER A 34 1.39 9.97 5.20
CA SER A 34 1.83 11.08 4.35
C SER A 34 0.67 11.89 3.75
N ILE A 35 -0.44 11.27 3.38
CA ILE A 35 -1.63 11.95 2.86
C ILE A 35 -2.23 12.85 3.94
N ASP A 36 -2.50 12.31 5.13
CA ASP A 36 -3.10 13.07 6.22
C ASP A 36 -2.17 14.19 6.70
N PHE A 37 -0.84 13.95 6.65
CA PHE A 37 0.14 15.00 6.93
C PHE A 37 0.10 16.12 5.88
N SER A 38 0.07 15.78 4.59
CA SER A 38 0.03 16.76 3.49
C SER A 38 -1.24 17.62 3.54
N LEU A 39 -2.39 17.02 3.84
CA LEU A 39 -3.68 17.70 3.94
C LEU A 39 -3.76 18.71 5.11
N ARG A 40 -2.83 18.68 6.06
CA ARG A 40 -2.74 19.75 7.10
C ARG A 40 -2.27 21.09 6.53
N PHE A 41 -1.52 21.06 5.42
CA PHE A 41 -0.94 22.25 4.78
C PHE A 41 -1.71 22.63 3.51
N ILE A 42 -2.22 21.64 2.79
CA ILE A 42 -2.97 21.79 1.54
C ILE A 42 -4.27 20.99 1.72
N PRO A 43 -5.36 21.61 2.23
CA PRO A 43 -6.55 20.88 2.71
C PRO A 43 -7.47 20.35 1.58
N GLU A 44 -7.10 20.50 0.32
CA GLU A 44 -7.79 19.95 -0.83
C GLU A 44 -6.94 18.89 -1.56
N PHE A 45 -7.61 17.92 -2.21
CA PHE A 45 -6.97 16.94 -3.10
C PHE A 45 -6.61 17.61 -4.42
N SER A 46 -5.48 18.30 -4.44
CA SER A 46 -4.93 19.01 -5.58
C SER A 46 -3.61 18.37 -6.06
N GLU A 47 -3.12 18.81 -7.22
CA GLU A 47 -1.82 18.39 -7.75
C GLU A 47 -0.70 18.71 -6.75
N ASP A 48 -0.70 19.91 -6.17
CA ASP A 48 0.28 20.34 -5.17
C ASP A 48 0.28 19.44 -3.93
N MET A 49 -0.90 19.04 -3.45
CA MET A 49 -1.03 18.13 -2.32
C MET A 49 -0.45 16.75 -2.66
N PHE A 50 -0.73 16.23 -3.85
CA PHE A 50 -0.17 14.93 -4.28
C PHE A 50 1.33 14.99 -4.54
N ASP A 51 1.88 16.10 -5.04
CA ASP A 51 3.32 16.31 -5.16
C ASP A 51 3.99 16.31 -3.77
N LEU A 52 3.46 17.08 -2.82
CA LEU A 52 3.95 17.09 -1.45
C LEU A 52 3.90 15.68 -0.82
N ASN A 53 2.79 14.97 -0.96
CA ASN A 53 2.63 13.61 -0.47
C ASN A 53 3.69 12.66 -1.06
N THR A 54 3.94 12.76 -2.36
CA THR A 54 4.92 11.92 -3.08
C THR A 54 6.34 12.19 -2.59
N ARG A 55 6.71 13.46 -2.41
CA ARG A 55 8.02 13.86 -1.87
C ARG A 55 8.23 13.33 -0.45
N ILE A 56 7.23 13.45 0.42
CA ILE A 56 7.29 12.91 1.78
C ILE A 56 7.47 11.40 1.74
N THR A 57 6.70 10.71 0.91
CA THR A 57 6.77 9.25 0.77
C THR A 57 8.16 8.79 0.34
N PHE A 58 8.74 9.40 -0.69
CA PHE A 58 10.08 9.04 -1.14
C PHE A 58 11.17 9.44 -0.14
N ALA A 59 11.01 10.56 0.58
CA ALA A 59 11.94 10.93 1.64
C ALA A 59 11.95 9.90 2.78
N VAL A 60 10.79 9.38 3.18
CA VAL A 60 10.71 8.29 4.17
C VAL A 60 11.42 7.05 3.66
N TYR A 61 11.13 6.61 2.43
CA TYR A 61 11.77 5.41 1.85
C TYR A 61 13.29 5.57 1.75
N ASP A 62 13.80 6.72 1.30
CA ASP A 62 15.24 6.98 1.24
C ASP A 62 15.90 6.94 2.61
N VAL A 63 15.27 7.51 3.65
CA VAL A 63 15.80 7.45 5.03
C VAL A 63 15.89 6.01 5.52
N PHE A 64 14.85 5.19 5.29
CA PHE A 64 14.84 3.79 5.68
C PHE A 64 15.89 2.98 4.91
N ALA A 65 16.01 3.19 3.60
CA ALA A 65 17.04 2.57 2.78
C ALA A 65 18.46 2.92 3.25
N ARG A 66 18.73 4.21 3.55
CA ARG A 66 20.05 4.65 4.06
C ARG A 66 20.37 4.11 5.45
N SER A 67 19.39 3.97 6.31
CA SER A 67 19.57 3.51 7.68
C SER A 67 19.58 1.99 7.82
N ASN A 68 19.41 1.26 6.73
CA ASN A 68 19.28 -0.20 6.68
C ASN A 68 18.20 -0.73 7.63
N ARG A 69 17.10 0.00 7.75
CA ARG A 69 15.95 -0.39 8.57
C ARG A 69 14.87 -1.00 7.67
N PRO A 70 14.37 -2.19 7.99
CA PRO A 70 13.31 -2.80 7.20
C PRO A 70 11.98 -2.04 7.35
N LEU A 71 11.29 -1.86 6.22
CA LEU A 71 10.07 -1.08 6.13
C LEU A 71 8.93 -1.88 5.50
N ILE A 72 7.72 -1.67 6.00
CA ILE A 72 6.47 -2.05 5.34
C ILE A 72 5.82 -0.76 4.84
N GLY A 73 5.64 -0.64 3.53
CA GLY A 73 4.89 0.45 2.93
C GLY A 73 3.53 -0.02 2.42
N THR A 74 2.58 0.90 2.26
CA THR A 74 1.34 0.61 1.53
C THR A 74 1.09 1.63 0.44
N ALA A 75 0.57 1.19 -0.71
CA ALA A 75 0.25 2.08 -1.82
C ALA A 75 -1.06 1.69 -2.53
N LEU A 76 -1.67 2.66 -3.18
CA LEU A 76 -2.77 2.48 -4.12
C LEU A 76 -2.21 2.73 -5.52
N ILE A 77 -2.28 1.75 -6.39
CA ILE A 77 -1.75 1.82 -7.75
C ILE A 77 -2.87 1.62 -8.75
N ASN A 78 -3.11 2.60 -9.59
CA ASN A 78 -3.95 2.45 -10.76
C ASN A 78 -3.09 2.04 -11.96
N PHE A 79 -3.14 0.78 -12.35
CA PHE A 79 -2.31 0.23 -13.45
C PHE A 79 -2.62 0.81 -14.84
N LYS A 80 -3.69 1.62 -14.99
CA LYS A 80 -3.93 2.44 -16.18
C LYS A 80 -3.16 3.76 -16.17
N ASN A 81 -2.62 4.17 -15.02
CA ASN A 81 -1.86 5.41 -14.88
C ASN A 81 -0.36 5.12 -14.90
N PRO A 82 0.38 5.55 -15.93
CA PRO A 82 1.83 5.31 -16.01
C PRO A 82 2.63 5.88 -14.83
N ILE A 83 2.18 6.99 -14.25
CA ILE A 83 2.84 7.61 -13.08
C ILE A 83 2.75 6.69 -11.86
N ASP A 84 1.59 6.07 -11.65
CA ASP A 84 1.41 5.12 -10.54
C ASP A 84 2.28 3.87 -10.73
N VAL A 85 2.39 3.38 -11.98
CA VAL A 85 3.27 2.23 -12.30
C VAL A 85 4.74 2.61 -12.10
N GLN A 86 5.15 3.81 -12.52
CA GLN A 86 6.51 4.32 -12.31
C GLN A 86 6.86 4.46 -10.82
N PHE A 87 5.89 4.73 -9.95
CA PHE A 87 6.11 4.73 -8.51
C PHE A 87 6.74 3.41 -8.03
N LEU A 88 6.30 2.26 -8.53
CA LEU A 88 6.84 0.95 -8.13
C LEU A 88 8.33 0.81 -8.48
N THR A 89 8.71 1.16 -9.70
CA THR A 89 10.11 1.11 -10.13
C THR A 89 10.98 2.12 -9.41
N THR A 90 10.46 3.31 -9.10
CA THR A 90 11.16 4.31 -8.30
C THR A 90 11.43 3.80 -6.89
N VAL A 91 10.42 3.23 -6.22
CA VAL A 91 10.58 2.66 -4.88
C VAL A 91 11.60 1.51 -4.90
N GLN A 92 11.51 0.61 -5.86
CA GLN A 92 12.51 -0.46 -6.02
C GLN A 92 13.92 0.11 -6.16
N THR A 93 14.10 1.12 -6.99
CA THR A 93 15.40 1.77 -7.23
C THR A 93 15.97 2.39 -5.96
N ILE A 94 15.16 3.05 -5.12
CA ILE A 94 15.59 3.64 -3.84
C ILE A 94 16.25 2.58 -2.94
N PHE A 95 15.64 1.40 -2.82
CA PHE A 95 16.16 0.33 -1.98
C PHE A 95 17.33 -0.40 -2.64
N HIS A 96 17.26 -0.71 -3.94
CA HIS A 96 18.33 -1.40 -4.66
C HIS A 96 19.63 -0.60 -4.73
N HIS A 97 19.59 0.72 -4.84
CA HIS A 97 20.79 1.57 -4.76
C HIS A 97 21.52 1.47 -3.42
N ARG A 98 20.90 0.87 -2.42
CA ARG A 98 21.46 0.60 -1.09
C ARG A 98 21.72 -0.89 -0.84
N GLY A 99 21.63 -1.72 -1.88
CA GLY A 99 21.83 -3.17 -1.78
C GLY A 99 20.73 -3.90 -1.00
N GLN A 100 19.53 -3.30 -0.96
CA GLN A 100 18.40 -3.89 -0.22
C GLN A 100 17.33 -4.40 -1.20
N GLU A 101 16.79 -5.55 -0.88
CA GLU A 101 15.69 -6.15 -1.62
C GLU A 101 14.33 -5.67 -1.14
N ILE A 102 13.35 -5.68 -2.06
CA ILE A 102 11.98 -5.27 -1.81
C ILE A 102 11.00 -6.23 -2.46
N LEU A 103 10.01 -6.69 -1.70
CA LEU A 103 8.90 -7.50 -2.19
C LEU A 103 7.66 -6.64 -2.36
N PHE A 104 7.08 -6.64 -3.54
CA PHE A 104 5.76 -6.07 -3.79
C PHE A 104 4.69 -7.15 -3.66
N VAL A 105 3.67 -6.86 -2.86
CA VAL A 105 2.52 -7.76 -2.66
C VAL A 105 1.25 -7.06 -3.12
N GLU A 106 0.67 -7.55 -4.21
CA GLU A 106 -0.62 -7.08 -4.70
C GLU A 106 -1.76 -7.88 -4.06
N LEU A 107 -2.69 -7.15 -3.45
CA LEU A 107 -3.92 -7.72 -2.90
C LEU A 107 -5.07 -7.56 -3.88
N GLU A 108 -5.60 -8.68 -4.33
CA GLU A 108 -6.84 -8.75 -5.09
C GLU A 108 -7.98 -9.11 -4.14
N THR A 109 -8.96 -8.23 -4.02
CA THR A 109 -10.08 -8.39 -3.08
C THR A 109 -11.39 -8.08 -3.83
N ALA A 110 -12.35 -8.98 -3.75
CA ALA A 110 -13.67 -8.79 -4.34
C ALA A 110 -14.32 -7.48 -3.85
N LEU A 111 -15.06 -6.80 -4.74
CA LEU A 111 -15.68 -5.50 -4.44
C LEU A 111 -16.62 -5.56 -3.23
N GLU A 112 -17.43 -6.60 -3.12
CA GLU A 112 -18.36 -6.81 -2.00
C GLU A 112 -17.61 -6.90 -0.66
N GLU A 113 -16.50 -7.64 -0.64
CA GLU A 113 -15.67 -7.75 0.56
C GLU A 113 -14.97 -6.43 0.89
N ARG A 114 -14.57 -5.65 -0.10
CA ARG A 114 -14.03 -4.30 0.10
C ARG A 114 -15.06 -3.36 0.72
N LEU A 115 -16.30 -3.39 0.27
CA LEU A 115 -17.41 -2.62 0.85
C LEU A 115 -17.68 -3.06 2.30
N ARG A 116 -17.70 -4.38 2.56
CA ARG A 116 -17.83 -4.90 3.92
C ARG A 116 -16.69 -4.42 4.84
N ARG A 117 -15.44 -4.52 4.37
CA ARG A 117 -14.25 -4.07 5.12
C ARG A 117 -14.23 -2.54 5.32
N ASN A 118 -14.85 -1.79 4.43
CA ASN A 118 -14.91 -0.33 4.53
C ASN A 118 -15.62 0.15 5.82
N ARG A 119 -16.52 -0.66 6.36
CA ARG A 119 -17.32 -0.38 7.56
C ARG A 119 -16.66 -0.86 8.86
N THR A 120 -15.48 -1.49 8.81
CA THR A 120 -14.84 -2.07 10.01
C THR A 120 -14.30 -0.98 10.94
N GLU A 121 -14.41 -1.22 12.25
CA GLU A 121 -13.92 -0.32 13.29
C GLU A 121 -12.42 0.00 13.14
N ASN A 122 -11.59 -1.01 12.85
CA ASN A 122 -10.15 -0.82 12.62
C ASN A 122 -9.87 0.19 11.50
N ARG A 123 -10.67 0.17 10.41
CA ARG A 123 -10.51 1.15 9.32
C ARG A 123 -10.95 2.54 9.75
N LEU A 124 -12.09 2.66 10.40
CA LEU A 124 -12.67 3.95 10.78
C LEU A 124 -11.86 4.66 11.88
N SER A 125 -11.23 3.91 12.78
CA SER A 125 -10.36 4.48 13.82
C SER A 125 -9.06 5.02 13.26
N HIS A 126 -8.45 4.33 12.28
CA HIS A 126 -7.16 4.72 11.69
C HIS A 126 -7.25 5.64 10.46
N LYS A 127 -8.45 5.87 9.91
CA LYS A 127 -8.65 6.70 8.71
C LYS A 127 -9.78 7.71 8.91
N PRO A 128 -9.52 8.84 9.58
CA PRO A 128 -10.53 9.86 9.84
C PRO A 128 -11.29 10.32 8.59
N LEU A 129 -10.60 10.48 7.46
CA LEU A 129 -11.18 10.87 6.18
C LEU A 129 -12.19 9.85 5.60
N LYS A 130 -12.20 8.61 6.10
CA LYS A 130 -13.10 7.54 5.65
C LYS A 130 -14.26 7.25 6.60
N ARG A 131 -14.46 8.09 7.66
CA ARG A 131 -15.55 7.94 8.62
C ARG A 131 -16.91 8.25 8.02
N ASN A 132 -17.00 9.10 7.01
CA ASN A 132 -18.20 9.23 6.21
C ASN A 132 -18.30 8.02 5.27
N ILE A 133 -19.06 7.01 5.70
CA ILE A 133 -19.16 5.72 5.01
C ILE A 133 -19.81 5.90 3.63
N GLU A 134 -20.84 6.74 3.49
CA GLU A 134 -21.52 6.97 2.20
C GLU A 134 -20.56 7.54 1.16
N VAL A 135 -19.78 8.57 1.51
CA VAL A 135 -18.78 9.15 0.63
C VAL A 135 -17.67 8.15 0.31
N SER A 136 -17.21 7.41 1.30
CA SER A 136 -16.15 6.41 1.15
C SER A 136 -16.59 5.22 0.28
N GLU A 137 -17.84 4.78 0.35
CA GLU A 137 -18.39 3.73 -0.51
C GLU A 137 -18.63 4.22 -1.93
N ALA A 138 -19.16 5.44 -2.10
CA ALA A 138 -19.30 6.05 -3.41
C ALA A 138 -17.95 6.17 -4.15
N GLU A 139 -16.87 6.52 -3.43
CA GLU A 139 -15.51 6.52 -3.98
C GLU A 139 -15.06 5.11 -4.40
N ILE A 140 -15.29 4.08 -3.58
CA ILE A 140 -14.93 2.69 -3.90
C ILE A 140 -15.66 2.23 -5.16
N LEU A 141 -16.96 2.53 -5.28
CA LEU A 141 -17.78 2.13 -6.42
C LEU A 141 -17.36 2.87 -7.69
N SER A 142 -17.25 4.20 -7.66
CA SER A 142 -16.87 5.00 -8.82
C SER A 142 -15.48 4.66 -9.37
N THR A 143 -14.54 4.35 -8.48
CA THR A 143 -13.19 3.97 -8.89
C THR A 143 -13.06 2.51 -9.31
N ALA A 144 -14.00 1.63 -8.94
CA ALA A 144 -14.03 0.25 -9.42
C ALA A 144 -14.23 0.15 -10.93
N ASP A 145 -15.01 1.06 -11.49
CA ASP A 145 -15.32 1.09 -12.93
C ASP A 145 -14.26 1.87 -13.74
N THR A 146 -13.68 2.91 -13.15
CA THR A 146 -12.80 3.85 -13.87
C THR A 146 -11.32 3.53 -13.74
N CYS A 147 -10.89 2.90 -12.64
CA CYS A 147 -9.51 2.58 -12.35
C CYS A 147 -9.24 1.07 -12.43
N GLN A 148 -8.00 0.71 -12.72
CA GLN A 148 -7.54 -0.67 -12.70
C GLN A 148 -6.58 -0.85 -11.53
N TYR A 149 -7.09 -1.39 -10.41
CA TYR A 149 -6.29 -1.63 -9.20
C TYR A 149 -5.70 -3.05 -9.11
N THR A 150 -5.93 -3.85 -10.16
CA THR A 150 -5.40 -5.20 -10.29
C THR A 150 -4.54 -5.27 -11.55
N SER A 151 -3.29 -5.69 -11.42
CA SER A 151 -2.37 -5.84 -12.55
C SER A 151 -2.79 -6.97 -13.48
N LEU A 152 -2.47 -6.87 -14.76
CA LEU A 152 -2.64 -7.97 -15.72
C LEU A 152 -1.51 -9.02 -15.61
N GLY A 153 -0.41 -8.67 -14.95
CA GLY A 153 0.77 -9.52 -14.75
C GLY A 153 1.77 -8.80 -13.86
N ILE A 154 2.98 -9.34 -13.78
CA ILE A 154 4.08 -8.67 -13.06
C ILE A 154 4.42 -7.38 -13.82
N PRO A 155 4.40 -6.19 -13.16
CA PRO A 155 4.80 -4.94 -13.81
C PRO A 155 6.24 -5.01 -14.30
N GLU A 156 6.48 -4.42 -15.48
CA GLU A 156 7.80 -4.42 -16.10
C GLU A 156 8.86 -3.80 -15.18
N GLY A 157 10.02 -4.45 -15.10
CA GLY A 157 11.15 -4.00 -14.29
C GLY A 157 11.04 -4.32 -12.79
N ILE A 158 9.97 -4.94 -12.33
CA ILE A 158 9.82 -5.34 -10.92
C ILE A 158 10.35 -6.77 -10.72
N GLN A 159 11.29 -6.95 -9.77
CA GLN A 159 11.96 -8.22 -9.54
C GLN A 159 11.16 -9.19 -8.67
N HIS A 160 10.72 -8.73 -7.49
CA HIS A 160 9.99 -9.56 -6.55
C HIS A 160 8.55 -9.06 -6.44
N TYR A 161 7.65 -9.77 -7.07
CA TYR A 161 6.24 -9.44 -7.13
C TYR A 161 5.38 -10.67 -6.81
N LEU A 162 4.41 -10.49 -5.93
CA LEU A 162 3.47 -11.53 -5.56
C LEU A 162 2.05 -10.98 -5.60
N LYS A 163 1.22 -11.56 -6.44
CA LYS A 163 -0.22 -11.29 -6.49
C LYS A 163 -0.98 -12.35 -5.72
N MET A 164 -1.95 -11.94 -4.91
CA MET A 164 -2.78 -12.88 -4.18
C MET A 164 -4.22 -12.39 -4.00
N ASN A 165 -5.16 -13.30 -4.13
CA ASN A 165 -6.55 -13.06 -3.75
C ASN A 165 -6.69 -13.26 -2.23
N ASN A 166 -7.04 -12.19 -1.52
CA ASN A 166 -7.22 -12.20 -0.08
C ASN A 166 -8.69 -12.00 0.35
N THR A 167 -9.65 -12.21 -0.55
CA THR A 167 -11.08 -12.01 -0.30
C THR A 167 -11.54 -12.78 0.93
N HIS A 168 -11.14 -14.05 1.04
CA HIS A 168 -11.56 -14.96 2.12
C HIS A 168 -10.45 -15.27 3.14
N LEU A 169 -9.34 -14.53 3.11
CA LEU A 169 -8.23 -14.73 4.03
C LEU A 169 -8.27 -13.72 5.18
N SER A 170 -7.91 -14.18 6.38
CA SER A 170 -7.68 -13.27 7.49
C SER A 170 -6.37 -12.46 7.27
N ALA A 171 -6.27 -11.29 7.89
CA ALA A 171 -5.06 -10.49 7.81
C ALA A 171 -3.85 -11.23 8.40
N ASN A 172 -4.05 -12.02 9.46
CA ASN A 172 -3.00 -12.82 10.06
C ASN A 172 -2.50 -13.93 9.13
N ASP A 173 -3.41 -14.66 8.45
CA ASP A 173 -3.01 -15.73 7.51
C ASP A 173 -2.18 -15.14 6.35
N VAL A 174 -2.60 -13.99 5.82
CA VAL A 174 -1.85 -13.27 4.80
C VAL A 174 -0.48 -12.86 5.34
N ALA A 175 -0.40 -12.29 6.54
CA ALA A 175 0.85 -11.86 7.15
C ALA A 175 1.83 -13.01 7.37
N GLN A 176 1.37 -14.17 7.83
CA GLN A 176 2.19 -15.38 7.99
C GLN A 176 2.80 -15.83 6.65
N GLN A 177 1.98 -15.87 5.60
CA GLN A 177 2.46 -16.22 4.25
C GLN A 177 3.50 -15.21 3.73
N LYS A 178 3.33 -13.90 4.03
CA LYS A 178 4.28 -12.87 3.59
C LYS A 178 5.59 -12.96 4.35
N LYS A 179 5.55 -13.15 5.66
CA LYS A 179 6.74 -13.39 6.47
C LYS A 179 7.56 -14.57 5.91
N LYS A 180 6.91 -15.72 5.69
CA LYS A 180 7.58 -16.89 5.09
C LYS A 180 8.19 -16.58 3.74
N LYS A 181 7.47 -15.86 2.86
CA LYS A 181 7.98 -15.51 1.53
C LYS A 181 9.17 -14.56 1.57
N MET A 182 9.19 -13.64 2.52
CA MET A 182 10.34 -12.74 2.72
C MET A 182 11.58 -13.52 3.19
N GLU A 183 11.41 -14.47 4.12
CA GLU A 183 12.49 -15.35 4.60
C GLU A 183 13.06 -16.26 3.50
N GLU A 184 12.25 -16.65 2.51
CA GLU A 184 12.70 -17.44 1.34
C GLU A 184 13.51 -16.61 0.33
N LEU A 185 13.40 -15.29 0.35
CA LEU A 185 14.05 -14.39 -0.59
C LEU A 185 15.30 -13.70 0.01
N GLU A 186 15.52 -13.81 1.32
CA GLU A 186 16.74 -13.37 2.02
C GLU A 186 17.87 -14.40 1.92
#